data_c1b54aa61e312b275bb590aa748c69ab
#
_entry.id   c1b54aa61e312b275bb590aa748c69ab
#
_cell.length_a   1.000
_cell.length_b   1.000
_cell.length_c   1.000
_cell.angle_alpha   90.00
_cell.angle_beta   90.00
_cell.angle_gamma   90.00
#
_symmetry.space_group_name_H-M   'P 1'
#
loop_
_entity.id
_entity.type
_entity.pdbx_description
1 polymer ?
#
loop_
_entity_poly.entity_id
_entity_poly.type
_entity_poly.pdbx_seq_one_letter_code
_entity_poly.pdbx_strand_id
1 'polypeptide(L)'
;MTELEKNVREKFRFITKTLIEKKLTITTMESCTSGLVASLLTDTEGASAVLKGAFITYSNEAKIKQNVPAEVIEKFGVYSEETALEMALAAKRAYSADIAVGVTGTMGNVDPSNNDSVPGEVFFAIAHKEGTVSRHITVPVMDSRYEYKLYVAGVIADEITGVM
;
A
#
# COMPACT_ATOMS: atom_id res chain seq x y z
N MET A 1 -8.78 16.73 -13.63
CA MET A 1 -8.25 16.23 -12.33
C MET A 1 -9.24 16.58 -11.23
N THR A 2 -9.71 15.58 -10.50
CA THR A 2 -10.64 15.79 -9.38
C THR A 2 -9.94 16.44 -8.18
N GLU A 3 -10.71 17.00 -7.27
CA GLU A 3 -10.17 17.57 -6.03
C GLU A 3 -9.50 16.49 -5.16
N LEU A 4 -10.08 15.29 -5.12
CA LEU A 4 -9.48 14.13 -4.46
C LEU A 4 -8.08 13.83 -5.02
N GLU A 5 -7.95 13.77 -6.35
CA GLU A 5 -6.67 13.48 -7.00
C GLU A 5 -5.63 14.55 -6.71
N LYS A 6 -6.00 15.82 -6.78
CA LYS A 6 -5.07 16.93 -6.44
C LYS A 6 -4.56 16.80 -5.01
N ASN A 7 -5.46 16.57 -4.06
CA ASN A 7 -5.12 16.43 -2.65
C ASN A 7 -4.17 15.25 -2.42
N VAL A 8 -4.47 14.10 -3.01
CA VAL A 8 -3.62 12.91 -2.89
C VAL A 8 -2.22 13.15 -3.48
N ARG A 9 -2.14 13.76 -4.66
CA ARG A 9 -0.84 14.10 -5.28
C ARG A 9 -0.01 15.07 -4.42
N GLU A 10 -0.65 16.03 -3.78
CA GLU A 10 0.03 16.97 -2.88
C GLU A 10 0.59 16.26 -1.64
N LYS A 11 -0.19 15.35 -1.04
CA LYS A 11 0.28 14.52 0.08
C LYS A 11 1.53 13.72 -0.30
N PHE A 12 1.51 13.05 -1.45
CA PHE A 12 2.67 12.26 -1.90
C PHE A 12 3.88 13.12 -2.28
N ARG A 13 3.65 14.29 -2.84
CA ARG A 13 4.74 15.27 -3.08
C ARG A 13 5.41 15.67 -1.76
N PHE A 14 4.64 15.96 -0.75
CA PHE A 14 5.15 16.27 0.59
C PHE A 14 5.95 15.09 1.17
N ILE A 15 5.39 13.88 1.10
CA ILE A 15 6.04 12.65 1.59
C ILE A 15 7.40 12.46 0.90
N THR A 16 7.43 12.47 -0.43
CA THR A 16 8.66 12.21 -1.18
C THR A 16 9.74 13.25 -0.88
N LYS A 17 9.39 14.52 -0.84
CA LYS A 17 10.33 15.60 -0.47
C LYS A 17 10.89 15.41 0.94
N THR A 18 10.01 15.08 1.89
CA THR A 18 10.43 14.85 3.29
C THR A 18 11.36 13.63 3.39
N LEU A 19 11.05 12.55 2.68
CA LEU A 19 11.92 11.35 2.66
C LEU A 19 13.29 11.66 2.06
N ILE A 20 13.36 12.47 1.00
CA ILE A 20 14.63 12.94 0.41
C ILE A 20 15.43 13.72 1.44
N GLU A 21 14.82 14.68 2.11
CA GLU A 21 15.47 15.51 3.12
C GLU A 21 16.00 14.68 4.30
N LYS A 22 15.21 13.72 4.75
CA LYS A 22 15.57 12.83 5.87
C LYS A 22 16.47 11.66 5.46
N LYS A 23 16.72 11.48 4.17
CA LYS A 23 17.50 10.36 3.61
C LYS A 23 16.90 8.99 3.98
N LEU A 24 15.59 8.91 3.98
CA LEU A 24 14.83 7.67 4.23
C LEU A 24 14.37 7.05 2.93
N THR A 25 14.33 5.71 2.90
CA THR A 25 13.83 4.95 1.75
C THR A 25 12.48 4.32 2.06
N ILE A 26 11.66 4.15 1.02
CA ILE A 26 10.33 3.56 1.10
C ILE A 26 10.14 2.54 -0.01
N THR A 27 9.35 1.51 0.26
CA THR A 27 8.91 0.53 -0.73
C THR A 27 7.44 0.17 -0.51
N THR A 28 6.84 -0.48 -1.48
CA THR A 28 5.45 -0.94 -1.39
C THR A 28 5.30 -2.37 -1.91
N MET A 29 4.35 -3.10 -1.34
CA MET A 29 3.78 -4.30 -1.94
C MET A 29 2.28 -4.06 -2.09
N GLU A 30 1.82 -3.91 -3.33
CA GLU A 30 0.47 -3.46 -3.64
C GLU A 30 -0.35 -4.55 -4.31
N SER A 31 -1.56 -4.75 -3.84
CA SER A 31 -2.55 -5.59 -4.51
C SER A 31 -3.65 -4.70 -5.12
N CYS A 32 -4.65 -4.32 -4.37
CA CYS A 32 -5.81 -3.58 -4.89
C CYS A 32 -5.48 -2.20 -5.49
N THR A 33 -4.42 -1.55 -5.06
CA THR A 33 -3.95 -0.27 -5.62
C THR A 33 -3.09 -0.43 -6.87
N SER A 34 -2.58 -1.64 -7.10
CA SER A 34 -1.91 -2.04 -8.35
C SER A 34 -0.78 -1.11 -8.82
N GLY A 35 0.04 -0.64 -7.89
CA GLY A 35 1.19 0.22 -8.17
C GLY A 35 0.93 1.71 -8.07
N LEU A 36 -0.29 2.15 -7.74
CA LEU A 36 -0.61 3.57 -7.65
C LEU A 36 0.18 4.27 -6.54
N VAL A 37 0.38 3.62 -5.39
CA VAL A 37 1.15 4.22 -4.28
C VAL A 37 2.60 4.46 -4.72
N ALA A 38 3.24 3.46 -5.31
CA ALA A 38 4.59 3.60 -5.85
C ALA A 38 4.66 4.67 -6.96
N SER A 39 3.67 4.71 -7.84
CA SER A 39 3.57 5.73 -8.91
C SER A 39 3.50 7.14 -8.32
N LEU A 40 2.65 7.36 -7.33
CA LEU A 40 2.50 8.67 -6.68
C LEU A 40 3.78 9.12 -5.95
N LEU A 41 4.50 8.19 -5.33
CA LEU A 41 5.81 8.48 -4.72
C LEU A 41 6.83 8.97 -5.74
N THR A 42 6.75 8.49 -6.98
CA THR A 42 7.71 8.82 -8.03
C THR A 42 7.32 9.99 -8.92
N ASP A 43 6.16 10.62 -8.69
CA ASP A 43 5.74 11.83 -9.40
C ASP A 43 6.59 13.07 -9.02
N THR A 44 7.45 12.96 -8.03
CA THR A 44 8.31 14.05 -7.56
C THR A 44 9.74 13.83 -8.03
N GLU A 45 10.35 14.86 -8.60
CA GLU A 45 11.75 14.83 -9.02
C GLU A 45 12.67 14.48 -7.84
N GLY A 46 13.64 13.61 -8.09
CA GLY A 46 14.53 13.09 -7.05
C GLY A 46 14.03 11.81 -6.35
N ALA A 47 12.87 11.29 -6.74
CA ALA A 47 12.26 10.10 -6.13
C ALA A 47 13.15 8.85 -6.18
N SER A 48 14.10 8.76 -7.12
CA SER A 48 15.06 7.65 -7.17
C SER A 48 15.93 7.53 -5.91
N ALA A 49 16.05 8.59 -5.15
CA ALA A 49 16.76 8.57 -3.87
C ALA A 49 15.96 7.83 -2.77
N VAL A 50 14.63 7.77 -2.89
CA VAL A 50 13.76 7.22 -1.85
C VAL A 50 13.13 5.89 -2.20
N LEU A 51 12.89 5.59 -3.48
CA LEU A 51 12.26 4.34 -3.92
C LEU A 51 13.19 3.58 -4.84
N LYS A 52 13.64 2.41 -4.39
CA LYS A 52 14.52 1.51 -5.17
C LYS A 52 13.74 0.50 -6.00
N GLY A 53 12.55 0.16 -5.56
CA GLY A 53 11.66 -0.79 -6.22
C GLY A 53 10.42 -1.02 -5.38
N ALA A 54 9.46 -1.72 -5.97
CA ALA A 54 8.19 -2.07 -5.35
C ALA A 54 7.63 -3.33 -5.99
N PHE A 55 6.63 -3.94 -5.36
CA PHE A 55 5.95 -5.11 -5.88
C PHE A 55 4.47 -4.84 -6.15
N ILE A 56 3.98 -5.42 -7.24
CA ILE A 56 2.55 -5.54 -7.51
C ILE A 56 2.22 -7.03 -7.41
N THR A 57 1.49 -7.42 -6.37
CA THR A 57 1.13 -8.81 -6.08
C THR A 57 -0.38 -8.96 -6.07
N TYR A 58 -0.98 -9.05 -7.25
CA TYR A 58 -2.42 -8.97 -7.47
C TYR A 58 -3.17 -10.29 -7.20
N SER A 59 -2.45 -11.39 -6.98
CA SER A 59 -2.99 -12.71 -6.65
C SER A 59 -2.34 -13.28 -5.38
N ASN A 60 -2.97 -14.30 -4.79
CA ASN A 60 -2.38 -15.03 -3.67
C ASN A 60 -1.04 -15.66 -4.06
N GLU A 61 -0.97 -16.24 -5.26
CA GLU A 61 0.25 -16.84 -5.81
C GLU A 61 1.39 -15.81 -5.94
N ALA A 62 1.08 -14.61 -6.43
CA ALA A 62 2.06 -13.53 -6.55
C ALA A 62 2.58 -13.09 -5.19
N LYS A 63 1.71 -13.01 -4.18
CA LYS A 63 2.10 -12.68 -2.80
C LYS A 63 3.07 -13.74 -2.23
N ILE A 64 2.71 -15.00 -2.37
CA ILE A 64 3.53 -16.13 -1.89
C ILE A 64 4.88 -16.16 -2.61
N LYS A 65 4.89 -15.92 -3.91
CA LYS A 65 6.12 -15.83 -4.71
C LYS A 65 7.06 -14.73 -4.23
N GLN A 66 6.52 -13.66 -3.66
CA GLN A 66 7.28 -12.56 -3.08
C GLN A 66 7.44 -12.67 -1.56
N ASN A 67 7.40 -13.90 -1.04
CA ASN A 67 7.70 -14.24 0.35
C ASN A 67 6.65 -13.79 1.39
N VAL A 68 5.41 -13.60 0.98
CA VAL A 68 4.29 -13.56 1.92
C VAL A 68 3.99 -14.99 2.35
N PRO A 69 4.00 -15.31 3.66
CA PRO A 69 3.78 -16.67 4.11
C PRO A 69 2.40 -17.20 3.72
N ALA A 70 2.36 -18.35 3.03
CA ALA A 70 1.11 -18.98 2.61
C ALA A 70 0.19 -19.28 3.81
N GLU A 71 0.75 -19.70 4.94
CA GLU A 71 0.02 -20.00 6.17
C GLU A 71 -0.70 -18.78 6.76
N VAL A 72 -0.20 -17.58 6.56
CA VAL A 72 -0.87 -16.34 6.99
C VAL A 72 -2.13 -16.11 6.16
N ILE A 73 -2.02 -16.28 4.84
CA ILE A 73 -3.17 -16.16 3.92
C ILE A 73 -4.22 -17.23 4.25
N GLU A 74 -3.79 -18.47 4.51
CA GLU A 74 -4.70 -19.57 4.86
C GLU A 74 -5.41 -19.34 6.19
N LYS A 75 -4.69 -18.86 7.20
CA LYS A 75 -5.22 -18.67 8.55
C LYS A 75 -6.10 -17.43 8.69
N PHE A 76 -5.68 -16.31 8.14
CA PHE A 76 -6.33 -15.01 8.33
C PHE A 76 -7.08 -14.49 7.11
N GLY A 77 -6.91 -15.13 5.96
CA GLY A 77 -7.44 -14.67 4.68
C GLY A 77 -6.52 -13.67 4.00
N VAL A 78 -6.69 -13.52 2.69
CA VAL A 78 -5.91 -12.55 1.90
C VAL A 78 -6.31 -11.11 2.25
N TYR A 79 -7.57 -10.89 2.64
CA TYR A 79 -8.10 -9.60 3.07
C TYR A 79 -8.08 -9.50 4.59
N SER A 80 -6.90 -9.18 5.13
CA SER A 80 -6.66 -9.08 6.57
C SER A 80 -5.50 -8.14 6.88
N GLU A 81 -5.47 -7.61 8.09
CA GLU A 81 -4.34 -6.81 8.58
C GLU A 81 -3.05 -7.64 8.63
N GLU A 82 -3.17 -8.92 8.98
CA GLU A 82 -2.05 -9.87 9.06
C GLU A 82 -1.39 -10.07 7.69
N THR A 83 -2.19 -10.27 6.64
CA THR A 83 -1.65 -10.39 5.27
C THR A 83 -1.03 -9.08 4.81
N ALA A 84 -1.66 -7.94 5.06
CA ALA A 84 -1.11 -6.62 4.73
C ALA A 84 0.23 -6.38 5.44
N LEU A 85 0.34 -6.78 6.71
CA LEU A 85 1.58 -6.67 7.48
C LEU A 85 2.69 -7.53 6.88
N GLU A 86 2.41 -8.78 6.54
CA GLU A 86 3.41 -9.66 5.94
C GLU A 86 3.84 -9.17 4.54
N MET A 87 2.93 -8.56 3.79
CA MET A 87 3.28 -7.90 2.54
C MET A 87 4.27 -6.74 2.77
N ALA A 88 4.01 -5.89 3.75
CA ALA A 88 4.91 -4.78 4.11
C ALA A 88 6.28 -5.31 4.56
N LEU A 89 6.31 -6.32 5.44
CA LEU A 89 7.56 -6.89 5.94
C LEU A 89 8.37 -7.56 4.83
N ALA A 90 7.72 -8.29 3.92
CA ALA A 90 8.38 -8.92 2.78
C ALA A 90 9.03 -7.88 1.87
N ALA A 91 8.31 -6.83 1.53
CA ALA A 91 8.84 -5.73 0.71
C ALA A 91 10.01 -5.01 1.42
N LYS A 92 9.86 -4.74 2.72
CA LYS A 92 10.91 -4.09 3.53
C LYS A 92 12.22 -4.87 3.49
N ARG A 93 12.13 -6.20 3.66
CA ARG A 93 13.32 -7.07 3.59
C ARG A 93 13.94 -7.10 2.20
N ALA A 94 13.11 -7.17 1.16
CA ALA A 94 13.59 -7.29 -0.21
C ALA A 94 14.43 -6.09 -0.65
N TYR A 95 14.06 -4.89 -0.23
CA TYR A 95 14.75 -3.65 -0.63
C TYR A 95 15.56 -3.01 0.50
N SER A 96 15.60 -3.63 1.68
CA SER A 96 16.23 -3.02 2.87
C SER A 96 15.75 -1.58 3.09
N ALA A 97 14.47 -1.36 2.89
CA ALA A 97 13.86 -0.03 3.00
C ALA A 97 13.63 0.36 4.46
N ASP A 98 13.66 1.66 4.75
CA ASP A 98 13.34 2.18 6.08
C ASP A 98 11.85 2.07 6.37
N ILE A 99 11.01 2.31 5.36
CA ILE A 99 9.55 2.26 5.44
C ILE A 99 9.03 1.33 4.34
N ALA A 100 8.03 0.52 4.67
CA ALA A 100 7.36 -0.32 3.68
C ALA A 100 5.85 -0.32 3.90
N VAL A 101 5.11 -0.28 2.81
CA VAL A 101 3.64 -0.35 2.81
C VAL A 101 3.21 -1.67 2.19
N GLY A 102 2.29 -2.37 2.86
CA GLY A 102 1.57 -3.50 2.29
C GLY A 102 0.09 -3.17 2.22
N VAL A 103 -0.56 -3.40 1.09
CA VAL A 103 -2.00 -3.11 0.93
C VAL A 103 -2.70 -4.20 0.16
N THR A 104 -3.82 -4.67 0.72
CA THR A 104 -4.70 -5.68 0.14
C THR A 104 -6.16 -5.30 0.43
N GLY A 105 -7.06 -5.67 -0.44
CA GLY A 105 -8.47 -5.36 -0.23
C GLY A 105 -9.31 -5.51 -1.48
N THR A 106 -10.59 -5.20 -1.31
CA THR A 106 -11.59 -5.24 -2.36
C THR A 106 -12.09 -3.83 -2.62
N MET A 107 -12.04 -3.40 -3.88
CA MET A 107 -12.59 -2.11 -4.30
C MET A 107 -14.13 -2.21 -4.45
N GLY A 108 -14.71 -1.78 -5.56
CA GLY A 108 -16.17 -1.77 -5.71
C GLY A 108 -16.82 -3.13 -6.02
N ASN A 109 -16.06 -4.11 -6.50
CA ASN A 109 -16.58 -5.42 -6.93
C ASN A 109 -15.92 -6.57 -6.18
N VAL A 110 -16.72 -7.58 -5.84
CA VAL A 110 -16.24 -8.83 -5.22
C VAL A 110 -15.20 -9.51 -6.12
N ASP A 111 -14.14 -10.03 -5.49
CA ASP A 111 -13.14 -10.87 -6.15
C ASP A 111 -13.67 -12.31 -6.26
N PRO A 112 -13.88 -12.83 -7.47
CA PRO A 112 -14.38 -14.19 -7.66
C PRO A 112 -13.38 -15.29 -7.22
N SER A 113 -12.11 -14.95 -7.10
CA SER A 113 -11.05 -15.89 -6.70
C SER A 113 -10.94 -16.09 -5.18
N ASN A 114 -11.55 -15.22 -4.38
CA ASN A 114 -11.50 -15.27 -2.91
C ASN A 114 -12.89 -15.02 -2.33
N ASN A 115 -13.39 -16.00 -1.59
CA ASN A 115 -14.75 -15.98 -1.01
C ASN A 115 -14.89 -15.02 0.19
N ASP A 116 -13.79 -14.52 0.73
CA ASP A 116 -13.74 -13.54 1.82
C ASP A 116 -13.71 -12.08 1.33
N SER A 117 -13.87 -11.87 0.02
CA SER A 117 -13.92 -10.55 -0.60
C SER A 117 -15.22 -9.81 -0.22
N VAL A 118 -15.07 -8.61 0.35
CA VAL A 118 -16.18 -7.71 0.70
C VAL A 118 -15.93 -6.35 0.08
N PRO A 119 -16.83 -5.83 -0.76
CA PRO A 119 -16.64 -4.54 -1.43
C PRO A 119 -16.34 -3.40 -0.46
N GLY A 120 -15.30 -2.62 -0.75
CA GLY A 120 -14.89 -1.47 0.04
C GLY A 120 -13.98 -1.78 1.23
N GLU A 121 -13.82 -3.04 1.59
CA GLU A 121 -12.98 -3.43 2.73
C GLU A 121 -11.51 -3.52 2.30
N VAL A 122 -10.68 -2.65 2.86
CA VAL A 122 -9.26 -2.56 2.55
C VAL A 122 -8.42 -2.61 3.82
N PHE A 123 -7.33 -3.33 3.74
CA PHE A 123 -6.38 -3.54 4.84
C PHE A 123 -5.00 -3.07 4.37
N PHE A 124 -4.32 -2.29 5.18
CA PHE A 124 -2.94 -1.93 4.90
C PHE A 124 -2.10 -1.91 6.17
N ALA A 125 -0.82 -2.06 5.99
CA ALA A 125 0.16 -1.98 7.07
C ALA A 125 1.37 -1.17 6.63
N ILE A 126 1.98 -0.52 7.59
CA ILE A 126 3.25 0.19 7.41
C ILE A 126 4.25 -0.38 8.41
N ALA A 127 5.36 -0.88 7.88
CA ALA A 127 6.50 -1.31 8.68
C ALA A 127 7.56 -0.20 8.64
N HIS A 128 8.07 0.22 9.78
CA HIS A 128 9.06 1.29 9.89
C HIS A 128 10.06 0.99 11.01
N LYS A 129 10.99 1.89 11.24
CA LYS A 129 12.08 1.68 12.20
C LYS A 129 11.61 1.36 13.62
N GLU A 130 10.53 2.01 14.06
CA GLU A 130 10.05 1.89 15.44
C GLU A 130 8.94 0.85 15.62
N GLY A 131 8.56 0.14 14.56
CA GLY A 131 7.56 -0.90 14.65
C GLY A 131 6.64 -0.98 13.42
N THR A 132 5.41 -1.37 13.64
CA THR A 132 4.41 -1.57 12.59
C THR A 132 3.08 -0.91 12.95
N VAL A 133 2.37 -0.46 11.94
CA VAL A 133 1.00 0.05 12.05
C VAL A 133 0.14 -0.74 11.07
N SER A 134 -0.97 -1.29 11.53
CA SER A 134 -1.95 -1.97 10.68
C SER A 134 -3.30 -1.27 10.77
N ARG A 135 -4.02 -1.21 9.64
CA ARG A 135 -5.32 -0.55 9.56
C ARG A 135 -6.28 -1.37 8.71
N HIS A 136 -7.53 -1.32 9.11
CA HIS A 136 -8.69 -1.78 8.34
C HIS A 136 -9.57 -0.56 8.06
N ILE A 137 -9.85 -0.30 6.80
CA ILE A 137 -10.71 0.81 6.40
C ILE A 137 -11.85 0.33 5.53
N THR A 138 -12.98 1.02 5.63
CA THR A 138 -14.12 0.85 4.72
C THR A 138 -14.14 2.04 3.78
N VAL A 139 -13.90 1.78 2.51
CA VAL A 139 -13.92 2.82 1.46
C VAL A 139 -15.37 3.13 1.11
N PRO A 140 -15.80 4.40 1.14
CA PRO A 140 -17.14 4.75 0.70
C PRO A 140 -17.32 4.46 -0.80
N VAL A 141 -18.58 4.38 -1.24
CA VAL A 141 -18.88 4.17 -2.67
C VAL A 141 -18.29 5.32 -3.48
N MET A 142 -17.52 4.98 -4.50
CA MET A 142 -16.86 5.91 -5.42
C MET A 142 -17.41 5.75 -6.84
N ASP A 143 -17.25 6.78 -7.66
CA ASP A 143 -17.76 6.80 -9.04
C ASP A 143 -16.95 5.90 -9.98
N SER A 144 -15.70 5.61 -9.64
CA SER A 144 -14.82 4.79 -10.48
C SER A 144 -13.85 3.96 -9.65
N ARG A 145 -13.35 2.88 -10.27
CA ARG A 145 -12.29 2.06 -9.66
C ARG A 145 -11.02 2.87 -9.37
N TYR A 146 -10.70 3.84 -10.21
CA TYR A 146 -9.58 4.73 -10.01
C TYR A 146 -9.75 5.61 -8.75
N GLU A 147 -10.95 6.11 -8.51
CA GLU A 147 -11.24 6.90 -7.31
C GLU A 147 -11.16 6.07 -6.03
N TYR A 148 -11.57 4.80 -6.06
CA TYR A 148 -11.31 3.87 -4.94
C TYR A 148 -9.82 3.80 -4.61
N LYS A 149 -8.98 3.62 -5.64
CA LYS A 149 -7.52 3.55 -5.45
C LYS A 149 -6.95 4.86 -4.89
N LEU A 150 -7.42 6.00 -5.40
CA LEU A 150 -7.00 7.32 -4.90
C LEU A 150 -7.37 7.53 -3.44
N TYR A 151 -8.58 7.15 -3.06
CA TYR A 151 -9.01 7.25 -1.68
C TYR A 151 -8.09 6.43 -0.75
N VAL A 152 -7.86 5.19 -1.10
CA VAL A 152 -6.96 4.30 -0.34
C VAL A 152 -5.56 4.88 -0.27
N ALA A 153 -5.01 5.35 -1.38
CA ALA A 153 -3.69 5.99 -1.42
C ALA A 153 -3.63 7.23 -0.51
N GLY A 154 -4.69 8.02 -0.48
CA GLY A 154 -4.77 9.20 0.39
C GLY A 154 -4.74 8.85 1.89
N VAL A 155 -5.44 7.80 2.29
CA VAL A 155 -5.42 7.31 3.67
C VAL A 155 -4.04 6.76 4.03
N ILE A 156 -3.44 5.99 3.13
CA ILE A 156 -2.07 5.48 3.31
C ILE A 156 -1.07 6.64 3.46
N ALA A 157 -1.21 7.70 2.67
CA ALA A 157 -0.35 8.88 2.75
C ALA A 157 -0.40 9.53 4.14
N ASP A 158 -1.57 9.64 4.75
CA ASP A 158 -1.72 10.19 6.10
C ASP A 158 -0.97 9.33 7.14
N GLU A 159 -1.05 8.01 7.03
CA GLU A 159 -0.33 7.12 7.94
C GLU A 159 1.20 7.16 7.69
N ILE A 160 1.65 7.23 6.44
CA ILE A 160 3.08 7.40 6.14
C ILE A 160 3.62 8.68 6.79
N THR A 161 2.88 9.78 6.67
CA THR A 161 3.26 11.06 7.27
C THR A 161 3.44 10.94 8.79
N GLY A 162 2.62 10.13 9.45
CA GLY A 162 2.71 9.89 10.89
C GLY A 162 3.92 9.09 11.35
N VAL A 163 4.62 8.38 10.47
CA VAL A 163 5.78 7.51 10.80
C VAL A 163 7.11 8.00 10.23
N MET A 164 7.11 9.09 9.50
CA MET A 164 8.34 9.67 8.92
C MET A 164 9.25 10.36 9.94
#